data_971272841731e00879ace06f1b93086e
#
_entry.id   971272841731e00879ace06f1b93086e
#
_cell.length_a   1.000
_cell.length_b   1.000
_cell.length_c   1.000
_cell.angle_alpha   90.00
_cell.angle_beta   90.00
_cell.angle_gamma   90.00
#
_symmetry.space_group_name_H-M   'P 1'
#
loop_
_entity.id
_entity.type
_entity.pdbx_description
1 polymer ?
#
loop_
_entity_poly.entity_id
_entity_poly.type
_entity_poly.pdbx_seq_one_letter_code
_entity_poly.pdbx_strand_id
1 'polypeptide(L)' 'MKVPRDVNADKLIKFLEKYGYVIINQTGSHIKLSKKTDEGEHIITVPNHKPIKIGTLQSIVKDICNFNNLDIKNFYRQL' A
#
# COMPACT_ATOMS: atom_id res chain seq x y z
N MET A 1 -6.73 11.43 -13.32
CA MET A 1 -5.85 11.13 -12.18
C MET A 1 -4.58 10.45 -12.66
N LYS A 2 -3.43 10.93 -12.21
CA LYS A 2 -2.15 10.41 -12.68
C LYS A 2 -1.55 9.46 -11.65
N VAL A 3 -1.30 8.22 -12.07
CA VAL A 3 -0.72 7.19 -11.21
C VAL A 3 0.81 7.22 -11.35
N PRO A 4 1.56 7.29 -10.23
CA PRO A 4 3.03 7.26 -10.31
C PRO A 4 3.53 5.96 -10.93
N ARG A 5 4.59 6.03 -11.73
CA ARG A 5 5.12 4.87 -12.45
C ARG A 5 6.36 4.25 -11.81
N ASP A 6 7.03 4.99 -10.94
CA ASP A 6 8.32 4.57 -10.38
C ASP A 6 8.22 4.27 -8.89
N VAL A 7 7.11 3.64 -8.47
CA VAL A 7 6.90 3.31 -7.07
C VAL A 7 7.46 1.92 -6.81
N ASN A 8 8.52 1.86 -6.00
CA ASN A 8 9.08 0.61 -5.53
C ASN A 8 8.37 0.15 -4.26
N ALA A 9 8.46 -1.14 -3.97
CA ALA A 9 7.84 -1.69 -2.76
C ALA A 9 8.32 -0.96 -1.50
N ASP A 10 9.62 -0.67 -1.40
CA ASP A 10 10.19 0.01 -0.24
C ASP A 10 9.52 1.37 0.01
N LYS A 11 9.33 2.14 -1.06
CA LYS A 11 8.71 3.46 -0.95
C LYS A 11 7.26 3.36 -0.48
N LEU A 12 6.51 2.44 -1.07
CA LEU A 12 5.12 2.23 -0.70
C LEU A 12 5.00 1.78 0.75
N ILE A 13 5.83 0.84 1.17
CA ILE A 13 5.80 0.32 2.54
C ILE A 13 6.11 1.41 3.56
N LYS A 14 7.14 2.22 3.31
CA LYS A 14 7.46 3.35 4.20
C LYS A 14 6.30 4.32 4.31
N PHE A 15 5.63 4.57 3.20
CA PHE A 15 4.48 5.45 3.19
C PHE A 15 3.32 4.86 3.98
N LEU A 16 3.09 3.55 3.84
CA LEU A 16 2.02 2.86 4.57
C LEU A 16 2.28 2.80 6.07
N GLU A 17 3.53 2.74 6.48
CA GLU A 17 3.88 2.75 7.90
C GLU A 17 3.39 4.02 8.59
N LYS A 18 3.32 5.14 7.84
CA LYS A 18 2.78 6.40 8.38
C LYS A 18 1.29 6.31 8.66
N TYR A 19 0.59 5.37 8.03
CA TYR A 19 -0.83 5.16 8.25
C TYR A 19 -1.12 4.04 9.24
N GLY A 20 -0.07 3.49 9.86
CA GLY A 20 -0.24 2.47 10.90
C GLY A 20 -0.08 1.03 10.44
N TYR A 21 0.33 0.82 9.19
CA TYR A 21 0.62 -0.53 8.71
C TYR A 21 1.97 -1.01 9.20
N VAL A 22 2.06 -2.28 9.56
CA VAL A 22 3.31 -2.91 9.97
C VAL A 22 3.51 -4.20 9.18
N ILE A 23 4.77 -4.53 8.90
CA ILE A 23 5.09 -5.78 8.23
C ILE A 23 4.89 -6.93 9.20
N ILE A 24 4.09 -7.92 8.81
CA ILE A 24 3.83 -9.10 9.64
C ILE A 24 4.42 -10.37 9.06
N ASN A 25 4.75 -10.37 7.77
CA ASN A 25 5.32 -11.54 7.12
C ASN A 25 5.98 -11.14 5.81
N GLN A 26 6.98 -11.90 5.40
CA GLN A 26 7.59 -11.73 4.09
C GLN A 26 7.98 -13.13 3.58
N THR A 27 7.36 -13.51 2.45
CA THR A 27 7.59 -14.81 1.84
C THR A 27 7.95 -14.60 0.37
N GLY A 28 9.20 -14.91 0.01
CA GLY A 28 9.67 -14.69 -1.35
C GLY A 28 9.56 -13.22 -1.74
N SER A 29 8.83 -12.93 -2.81
CA SER A 29 8.65 -11.57 -3.30
C SER A 29 7.37 -10.91 -2.78
N HIS A 30 6.73 -11.48 -1.76
CA HIS A 30 5.49 -10.93 -1.21
C HIS A 30 5.71 -10.45 0.22
N ILE A 31 5.37 -9.19 0.47
CA ILE A 31 5.49 -8.56 1.79
C ILE A 31 4.08 -8.30 2.31
N LYS A 32 3.74 -8.91 3.43
CA LYS A 32 2.41 -8.78 4.03
C LYS A 32 2.44 -7.77 5.16
N LEU A 33 1.51 -6.81 5.11
CA LEU A 33 1.38 -5.78 6.13
C LEU A 33 -0.01 -5.83 6.74
N SER A 34 -0.11 -5.38 7.98
CA SER A 34 -1.37 -5.35 8.71
C SER A 34 -1.53 -4.02 9.42
N LYS A 35 -2.77 -3.54 9.46
CA LYS A 35 -3.17 -2.40 10.26
C LYS A 35 -4.37 -2.80 11.09
N LYS A 36 -4.26 -2.66 12.42
CA LYS A 36 -5.34 -2.99 13.34
C LYS A 36 -6.02 -1.72 13.82
N THR A 37 -7.34 -1.70 13.75
CA THR A 37 -8.16 -0.58 14.23
C THR A 37 -9.30 -1.15 15.05
N ASP A 38 -10.06 -0.25 15.70
CA ASP A 38 -11.27 -0.64 16.44
C ASP A 38 -12.30 -1.29 15.52
N GLU A 39 -12.24 -1.03 14.23
CA GLU A 39 -13.18 -1.58 13.25
C GLU A 39 -12.70 -2.89 12.64
N GLY A 40 -11.51 -3.34 12.99
CA GLY A 40 -10.97 -4.60 12.48
C GLY A 40 -9.54 -4.50 12.00
N GLU A 41 -9.09 -5.55 11.34
CA GLU A 41 -7.74 -5.65 10.81
C GLU A 41 -7.77 -5.60 9.28
N HIS A 42 -6.91 -4.77 8.70
CA HIS A 42 -6.73 -4.70 7.25
C HIS A 42 -5.38 -5.29 6.87
N ILE A 43 -5.40 -6.33 6.08
CA ILE A 43 -4.18 -7.00 5.62
C ILE A 43 -4.00 -6.75 4.14
N ILE A 44 -2.81 -6.32 3.74
CA ILE A 44 -2.47 -6.11 2.33
C ILE A 44 -1.16 -6.81 2.01
N THR A 45 -1.01 -7.21 0.76
CA THR A 45 0.22 -7.82 0.26
C THR A 45 0.83 -6.90 -0.79
N VAL A 46 2.08 -6.52 -0.58
CA VAL A 46 2.84 -5.67 -1.52
C VAL A 46 3.89 -6.55 -2.19
N PRO A 47 3.86 -6.69 -3.52
CA PRO A 47 4.90 -7.43 -4.22
C PRO A 47 6.21 -6.66 -4.18
N ASN A 48 7.31 -7.33 -3.91
CA ASN A 48 8.63 -6.69 -3.81
C ASN A 48 9.23 -6.50 -5.20
N HIS A 49 8.62 -5.60 -5.98
CA HIS A 49 9.05 -5.28 -7.34
C HIS A 49 9.57 -3.85 -7.43
N LYS A 50 10.47 -3.63 -8.38
CA LYS A 50 11.10 -2.33 -8.62
C LYS A 50 11.01 -2.01 -10.12
N PRO A 51 9.98 -1.28 -10.59
CA PRO A 51 8.84 -0.75 -9.84
C PRO A 51 7.67 -1.75 -9.73
N ILE A 52 6.72 -1.43 -8.87
CA ILE A 52 5.46 -2.18 -8.80
C ILE A 52 4.67 -1.88 -10.08
N LYS A 53 4.08 -2.91 -10.67
CA LYS A 53 3.25 -2.74 -11.86
C LYS A 53 2.08 -1.81 -11.56
N ILE A 54 1.76 -0.93 -12.52
CA ILE A 54 0.73 0.09 -12.34
C ILE A 54 -0.61 -0.49 -11.93
N GLY A 55 -1.06 -1.56 -12.59
CA GLY A 55 -2.32 -2.21 -12.25
C GLY A 55 -2.34 -2.75 -10.82
N THR A 56 -1.23 -3.34 -10.39
CA THR A 56 -1.09 -3.83 -9.03
C THR A 56 -1.09 -2.68 -8.03
N LEU A 57 -0.36 -1.60 -8.34
CA LEU A 57 -0.32 -0.41 -7.49
C LEU A 57 -1.70 0.19 -7.33
N GLN A 58 -2.45 0.32 -8.42
CA GLN A 58 -3.80 0.86 -8.39
C GLN A 58 -4.72 0.03 -7.49
N SER A 59 -4.63 -1.29 -7.59
CA SER A 59 -5.43 -2.19 -6.77
C SER A 59 -5.11 -2.03 -5.29
N ILE A 60 -3.83 -1.96 -4.94
CA ILE A 60 -3.38 -1.78 -3.56
C ILE A 60 -3.85 -0.44 -3.01
N VAL A 61 -3.65 0.64 -3.76
CA VAL A 61 -4.05 1.99 -3.33
C VAL A 61 -5.55 2.08 -3.14
N LYS A 62 -6.33 1.50 -4.04
CA LYS A 62 -7.79 1.49 -3.93
C LYS A 62 -8.23 0.79 -2.65
N ASP A 63 -7.63 -0.34 -2.32
CA ASP A 63 -7.94 -1.10 -1.13
C ASP A 63 -7.61 -0.31 0.14
N ILE A 64 -6.43 0.31 0.16
CA ILE A 64 -5.98 1.13 1.31
C ILE A 64 -6.90 2.33 1.51
N CYS A 65 -7.22 3.04 0.43
CA CYS A 65 -8.07 4.23 0.53
C CYS A 65 -9.49 3.87 0.97
N ASN A 66 -9.99 2.73 0.52
CA ASN A 66 -11.30 2.23 0.93
C ASN A 66 -11.35 1.96 2.43
N PHE A 67 -10.36 1.21 2.93
CA PHE A 67 -10.34 0.84 4.35
C PHE A 67 -10.15 2.07 5.24
N ASN A 68 -9.28 3.00 4.85
CA ASN A 68 -8.92 4.16 5.65
C ASN A 68 -9.77 5.39 5.35
N ASN A 69 -10.72 5.28 4.44
CA ASN A 69 -11.59 6.40 4.03
C ASN A 69 -10.76 7.59 3.55
N LEU A 70 -9.81 7.33 2.66
CA LEU A 70 -8.92 8.34 2.10
C LEU A 70 -9.28 8.67 0.66
N ASP A 71 -8.97 9.91 0.26
CA ASP A 71 -9.13 10.33 -1.12
C ASP A 71 -7.99 9.78 -1.98
N ILE A 72 -8.32 9.07 -3.04
CA ILE A 72 -7.33 8.41 -3.91
C ILE A 72 -6.39 9.43 -4.55
N LYS A 73 -6.93 10.55 -5.04
CA LYS A 73 -6.10 11.59 -5.67
C LYS A 73 -5.07 12.14 -4.69
N ASN A 74 -5.53 12.43 -3.49
CA ASN A 74 -4.65 12.96 -2.45
C ASN A 74 -3.59 11.94 -2.05
N PHE A 75 -3.97 10.67 -1.99
CA PHE A 75 -3.03 9.59 -1.70
C PHE A 75 -1.90 9.56 -2.72
N TYR A 76 -2.25 9.59 -4.02
CA TYR A 76 -1.26 9.56 -5.08
C TYR A 76 -0.34 10.79 -5.07
N ARG A 77 -0.87 11.95 -4.68
CA ARG A 77 -0.06 13.17 -4.60
C ARG A 77 1.04 13.07 -3.57
N GLN A 78 0.77 12.37 -2.48
CA GLN A 78 1.72 12.20 -1.38
C GLN A 78 2.74 11.09 -1.67
N LEU A 79 2.40 10.19 -2.54
CA LEU A 79 3.24 9.06 -2.90
C LEU A 79 4.29 9.48 -3.95
#